data_014a4874e655000e71d701988ef90a98
#
_entry.id   014a4874e655000e71d701988ef90a98
#
_cell.length_a   1.000
_cell.length_b   1.000
_cell.length_c   1.000
_cell.angle_alpha   90.00
_cell.angle_beta   90.00
_cell.angle_gamma   90.00
#
_symmetry.space_group_name_H-M   'P 1'
#
loop_
_entity.id
_entity.type
_entity.pdbx_description
1 polymer ?
#
loop_
_entity_poly.entity_id
_entity_poly.type
_entity_poly.pdbx_seq_one_letter_code
_entity_poly.pdbx_strand_id
1 'polypeptide(L)'
;MVKLHTTLGTIALELDAAKAPGTVKNFLAYVEAGHYDNTIFHRVIDGFMIQCGGFEPGMNQKPVNAPIQNEAEMSSKGGLKNDRYTIAMARTGDPHSATAQFFINVKDNAFLNHTAPSGQGWGYCVFGKVVEGMDVVDKIKLVPVGN
;
A
#
# COMPACT_ATOMS: atom_id res chain seq x y z
N MET A 1 -0.47 6.35 14.28
CA MET A 1 -0.82 4.94 13.95
C MET A 1 -2.18 4.89 13.28
N VAL A 2 -2.32 4.09 12.24
CA VAL A 2 -3.58 3.92 11.50
C VAL A 2 -4.06 2.49 11.70
N LYS A 3 -5.38 2.32 11.89
CA LYS A 3 -5.99 1.00 12.01
C LYS A 3 -6.94 0.76 10.85
N LEU A 4 -6.77 -0.37 10.16
CA LEU A 4 -7.67 -0.83 9.11
C LEU A 4 -8.63 -1.86 9.70
N HIS A 5 -9.91 -1.50 9.79
CA HIS A 5 -10.94 -2.41 10.28
C HIS A 5 -11.51 -3.19 9.11
N THR A 6 -11.17 -4.47 9.00
CA THR A 6 -11.63 -5.34 7.93
C THR A 6 -12.66 -6.34 8.45
N THR A 7 -13.34 -7.01 7.52
CA THR A 7 -14.28 -8.08 7.89
C THR A 7 -13.61 -9.29 8.54
N LEU A 8 -12.29 -9.43 8.40
CA LEU A 8 -11.52 -10.53 8.99
C LEU A 8 -10.75 -10.11 10.25
N GLY A 9 -10.81 -8.84 10.63
CA GLY A 9 -10.16 -8.30 11.81
C GLY A 9 -9.51 -6.95 11.57
N THR A 10 -8.76 -6.47 12.55
CA THR A 10 -8.11 -5.17 12.52
C THR A 10 -6.62 -5.31 12.23
N ILE A 11 -6.12 -4.47 11.33
CA ILE A 11 -4.69 -4.35 10.99
C ILE A 11 -4.23 -2.97 11.48
N ALA A 12 -3.19 -2.93 12.32
CA ALA A 12 -2.61 -1.68 12.78
C ALA A 12 -1.33 -1.38 12.00
N LEU A 13 -1.22 -0.15 11.51
CA LEU A 13 -0.11 0.32 10.68
C LEU A 13 0.67 1.40 11.42
N GLU A 14 1.99 1.31 11.37
CA GLU A 14 2.89 2.39 11.78
C GLU A 14 3.46 3.02 10.51
N LEU A 15 3.20 4.33 10.32
CA LEU A 15 3.64 5.08 9.15
C LEU A 15 4.92 5.85 9.46
N ASP A 16 5.81 5.96 8.47
CA ASP A 16 7.10 6.61 8.63
C ASP A 16 7.16 7.92 7.83
N ALA A 17 6.65 8.99 8.44
CA ALA A 17 6.62 10.30 7.82
C ALA A 17 8.00 10.93 7.63
N ALA A 18 9.01 10.48 8.38
CA ALA A 18 10.37 10.99 8.23
C ALA A 18 11.02 10.49 6.93
N LYS A 19 10.68 9.28 6.50
CA LYS A 19 11.29 8.64 5.31
C LYS A 19 10.44 8.75 4.05
N ALA A 20 9.15 9.01 4.19
CA ALA A 20 8.22 9.17 3.06
C ALA A 20 7.16 10.22 3.39
N PRO A 21 7.56 11.50 3.59
CA PRO A 21 6.66 12.53 4.14
C PRO A 21 5.45 12.83 3.24
N GLY A 22 5.65 12.99 1.95
CA GLY A 22 4.56 13.27 1.02
C GLY A 22 3.61 12.09 0.85
N THR A 23 4.14 10.88 0.85
CA THR A 23 3.36 9.65 0.74
C THR A 23 2.48 9.45 1.97
N VAL A 24 3.04 9.62 3.17
CA VAL A 24 2.29 9.51 4.43
C VAL A 24 1.22 10.59 4.50
N LYS A 25 1.55 11.83 4.16
CA LYS A 25 0.58 12.93 4.13
C LYS A 25 -0.58 12.63 3.18
N ASN A 26 -0.29 12.13 1.99
CA ASN A 26 -1.29 11.75 1.00
C ASN A 26 -2.21 10.64 1.54
N PHE A 27 -1.61 9.58 2.10
CA PHE A 27 -2.37 8.48 2.67
C PHE A 27 -3.30 8.95 3.80
N LEU A 28 -2.79 9.76 4.72
CA LEU A 28 -3.58 10.29 5.84
C LEU A 28 -4.71 11.21 5.37
N ALA A 29 -4.50 11.95 4.29
CA ALA A 29 -5.55 12.79 3.71
C ALA A 29 -6.74 11.93 3.24
N TYR A 30 -6.48 10.77 2.63
CA TYR A 30 -7.53 9.83 2.24
C TYR A 30 -8.19 9.18 3.45
N VAL A 31 -7.42 8.88 4.49
CA VAL A 31 -7.96 8.33 5.75
C VAL A 31 -8.95 9.32 6.37
N GLU A 32 -8.55 10.59 6.51
CA GLU A 32 -9.38 11.64 7.10
C GLU A 32 -10.63 11.93 6.28
N ALA A 33 -10.54 11.82 4.95
CA ALA A 33 -11.68 12.01 4.05
C ALA A 33 -12.65 10.84 4.01
N GLY A 34 -12.34 9.73 4.71
CA GLY A 34 -13.16 8.52 4.68
C GLY A 34 -13.08 7.74 3.39
N HIS A 35 -12.08 8.00 2.55
CA HIS A 35 -11.94 7.35 1.23
C HIS A 35 -11.83 5.83 1.33
N TYR A 36 -11.11 5.34 2.34
CA TYR A 36 -10.88 3.90 2.49
C TYR A 36 -12.08 3.17 3.12
N ASP A 37 -13.04 3.90 3.66
CA ASP A 37 -14.24 3.29 4.21
C ASP A 37 -14.99 2.59 3.07
N ASN A 38 -15.42 1.36 3.34
CA ASN A 38 -16.16 0.56 2.38
C ASN A 38 -15.38 0.20 1.10
N THR A 39 -14.05 0.21 1.14
CA THR A 39 -13.21 -0.30 0.06
C THR A 39 -12.91 -1.78 0.26
N ILE A 40 -12.50 -2.45 -0.82
CA ILE A 40 -12.22 -3.90 -0.80
C ILE A 40 -10.75 -4.15 -1.15
N PHE A 41 -10.24 -5.29 -0.69
CA PHE A 41 -8.99 -5.84 -1.20
C PHE A 41 -9.30 -6.49 -2.55
N HIS A 42 -9.22 -5.69 -3.61
CA HIS A 42 -9.63 -6.11 -4.96
C HIS A 42 -8.58 -6.98 -5.66
N ARG A 43 -7.37 -7.03 -5.14
CA ARG A 43 -6.29 -7.86 -5.66
C ARG A 43 -5.58 -8.54 -4.51
N VAL A 44 -5.66 -9.85 -4.45
CA VAL A 44 -5.06 -10.67 -3.40
C VAL A 44 -4.27 -11.79 -4.08
N ILE A 45 -2.96 -11.80 -3.87
CA ILE A 45 -2.06 -12.82 -4.44
C ILE A 45 -1.24 -13.40 -3.30
N ASP A 46 -1.55 -14.64 -2.90
CA ASP A 46 -0.79 -15.34 -1.88
C ASP A 46 0.67 -15.50 -2.35
N GLY A 47 1.62 -15.27 -1.46
CA GLY A 47 3.04 -15.29 -1.77
C GLY A 47 3.55 -14.03 -2.46
N PHE A 48 2.73 -12.97 -2.56
CA PHE A 48 3.11 -11.70 -3.16
C PHE A 48 2.59 -10.51 -2.33
N MET A 49 1.31 -10.12 -2.51
CA MET A 49 0.76 -8.94 -1.83
C MET A 49 -0.77 -8.97 -1.79
N ILE A 50 -1.34 -8.10 -0.94
CA ILE A 50 -2.78 -7.79 -0.94
C ILE A 50 -2.94 -6.29 -1.19
N GLN A 51 -3.84 -5.91 -2.10
CA GLN A 51 -4.01 -4.53 -2.57
C GLN A 51 -5.42 -4.01 -2.34
N CYS A 52 -5.52 -2.77 -1.87
CA CYS A 52 -6.77 -2.14 -1.45
C CYS A 52 -6.73 -0.63 -1.77
N GLY A 53 -7.87 0.03 -1.59
CA GLY A 53 -7.94 1.51 -1.57
C GLY A 53 -8.48 2.14 -2.84
N GLY A 54 -8.80 1.35 -3.87
CA GLY A 54 -9.28 1.91 -5.14
C GLY A 54 -10.72 1.56 -5.50
N PHE A 55 -11.27 0.50 -4.94
CA PHE A 55 -12.56 -0.05 -5.37
C PHE A 55 -13.51 -0.29 -4.21
N GLU A 56 -14.81 -0.06 -4.48
CA GLU A 56 -15.92 -0.42 -3.59
C GLU A 56 -16.45 -1.82 -3.97
N PRO A 57 -17.29 -2.44 -3.11
CA PRO A 57 -17.99 -3.67 -3.50
C PRO A 57 -18.70 -3.50 -4.84
N GLY A 58 -18.58 -4.50 -5.71
CA GLY A 58 -19.09 -4.43 -7.09
C GLY A 58 -18.05 -3.91 -8.08
N MET A 59 -16.81 -3.71 -7.63
CA MET A 59 -15.67 -3.24 -8.44
C MET A 59 -15.86 -1.84 -9.02
N ASN A 60 -16.60 -0.98 -8.31
CA ASN A 60 -16.74 0.43 -8.68
C ASN A 60 -15.52 1.19 -8.18
N GLN A 61 -14.81 1.85 -9.09
CA GLN A 61 -13.63 2.64 -8.74
C GLN A 61 -14.03 3.95 -8.05
N LYS A 62 -13.42 4.23 -6.91
CA LYS A 62 -13.63 5.49 -6.20
C LYS A 62 -12.84 6.62 -6.84
N PRO A 63 -13.39 7.86 -6.87
CA PRO A 63 -12.63 9.00 -7.36
C PRO A 63 -11.43 9.30 -6.46
N VAL A 64 -10.35 9.83 -7.06
CA VAL A 64 -9.10 10.08 -6.37
C VAL A 64 -8.61 11.51 -6.62
N ASN A 65 -7.70 11.97 -5.76
CA ASN A 65 -7.01 13.24 -5.92
C ASN A 65 -5.88 13.11 -6.95
N ALA A 66 -5.18 14.21 -7.22
CA ALA A 66 -4.05 14.22 -8.14
C ALA A 66 -2.96 13.22 -7.68
N PRO A 67 -2.23 12.59 -8.62
CA PRO A 67 -1.11 11.70 -8.26
C PRO A 67 -0.01 12.43 -7.51
N ILE A 68 0.76 11.66 -6.73
CA ILE A 68 1.90 12.18 -5.98
C ILE A 68 3.21 11.68 -6.57
N GLN A 69 4.30 12.38 -6.25
CA GLN A 69 5.65 11.98 -6.63
C GLN A 69 6.06 10.72 -5.89
N ASN A 70 6.76 9.82 -6.57
CA ASN A 70 7.29 8.60 -5.98
C ASN A 70 8.48 8.94 -5.06
N GLU A 71 8.37 8.58 -3.79
CA GLU A 71 9.41 8.82 -2.79
C GLU A 71 10.21 7.54 -2.48
N ALA A 72 10.18 6.54 -3.37
CA ALA A 72 10.87 5.27 -3.14
C ALA A 72 12.38 5.45 -2.98
N GLU A 73 12.99 6.40 -3.68
CA GLU A 73 14.41 6.71 -3.52
C GLU A 73 14.71 7.14 -2.07
N MET A 74 13.94 8.10 -1.55
CA MET A 74 14.10 8.60 -0.18
C MET A 74 13.84 7.51 0.85
N SER A 75 12.73 6.78 0.71
CA SER A 75 12.36 5.75 1.67
C SER A 75 13.34 4.58 1.67
N SER A 76 13.84 4.18 0.51
CA SER A 76 14.83 3.12 0.36
C SER A 76 16.16 3.50 1.01
N LYS A 77 16.62 4.74 0.81
CA LYS A 77 17.85 5.26 1.46
C LYS A 77 17.69 5.32 2.97
N GLY A 78 16.47 5.52 3.46
CA GLY A 78 16.14 5.47 4.88
C GLY A 78 16.03 4.05 5.45
N GLY A 79 16.18 3.02 4.62
CA GLY A 79 16.13 1.62 5.04
C GLY A 79 14.78 0.95 4.88
N LEU A 80 13.78 1.62 4.31
CA LEU A 80 12.48 1.01 4.07
C LEU A 80 12.51 0.20 2.77
N LYS A 81 12.16 -1.07 2.87
CA LYS A 81 12.15 -2.01 1.74
C LYS A 81 10.82 -2.74 1.67
N ASN A 82 10.52 -3.31 0.51
CA ASN A 82 9.31 -4.10 0.30
C ASN A 82 9.45 -5.49 0.94
N ASP A 83 9.60 -5.50 2.25
CA ASP A 83 9.69 -6.70 3.06
C ASP A 83 8.31 -7.15 3.51
N ARG A 84 8.20 -8.38 4.02
CA ARG A 84 6.94 -8.93 4.53
C ARG A 84 6.33 -7.99 5.57
N TYR A 85 5.02 -7.76 5.45
CA TYR A 85 4.22 -6.89 6.32
C TYR A 85 4.51 -5.39 6.22
N THR A 86 5.22 -4.94 5.17
CA THR A 86 5.32 -3.50 4.88
C THR A 86 4.17 -3.05 3.99
N ILE A 87 3.83 -1.75 4.09
CA ILE A 87 2.82 -1.13 3.25
C ILE A 87 3.49 -0.18 2.25
N ALA A 88 3.09 -0.26 1.00
CA ALA A 88 3.62 0.55 -0.09
C ALA A 88 2.49 1.04 -0.99
N MET A 89 2.75 2.12 -1.75
CA MET A 89 1.77 2.67 -2.68
C MET A 89 1.76 1.89 -3.99
N ALA A 90 0.55 1.46 -4.40
CA ALA A 90 0.33 0.94 -5.74
C ALA A 90 0.33 2.09 -6.74
N ARG A 91 0.70 1.81 -7.98
CA ARG A 91 0.76 2.78 -9.07
C ARG A 91 0.63 2.09 -10.42
N THR A 92 0.46 2.89 -11.48
CA THR A 92 0.53 2.39 -12.85
C THR A 92 1.99 2.29 -13.31
N GLY A 93 2.24 2.06 -14.59
CA GLY A 93 3.60 2.05 -15.15
C GLY A 93 4.34 3.39 -15.01
N ASP A 94 3.62 4.50 -14.86
CA ASP A 94 4.24 5.81 -14.58
C ASP A 94 4.71 5.82 -13.11
N PRO A 95 6.01 6.06 -12.84
CA PRO A 95 6.52 6.07 -11.46
C PRO A 95 5.85 7.09 -10.54
N HIS A 96 5.32 8.17 -11.07
CA HIS A 96 4.68 9.26 -10.32
C HIS A 96 3.16 9.27 -10.51
N SER A 97 2.54 8.10 -10.51
CA SER A 97 1.09 7.94 -10.74
C SER A 97 0.31 7.47 -9.52
N ALA A 98 0.96 7.30 -8.36
CA ALA A 98 0.28 6.84 -7.16
C ALA A 98 -0.78 7.82 -6.69
N THR A 99 -1.95 7.31 -6.29
CA THR A 99 -3.05 8.10 -5.74
C THR A 99 -3.50 7.54 -4.39
N ALA A 100 -4.49 6.67 -4.38
CA ALA A 100 -5.08 6.14 -3.14
C ALA A 100 -4.77 4.67 -2.89
N GLN A 101 -4.55 3.87 -3.93
CA GLN A 101 -4.36 2.43 -3.78
C GLN A 101 -3.02 2.12 -3.11
N PHE A 102 -3.06 1.18 -2.17
CA PHE A 102 -1.87 0.69 -1.50
C PHE A 102 -1.89 -0.83 -1.47
N PHE A 103 -0.73 -1.43 -1.20
CA PHE A 103 -0.65 -2.87 -0.99
C PHE A 103 0.19 -3.18 0.24
N ILE A 104 -0.07 -4.34 0.83
CA ILE A 104 0.72 -4.88 1.94
C ILE A 104 1.45 -6.10 1.40
N ASN A 105 2.77 -6.10 1.56
CA ASN A 105 3.60 -7.22 1.15
C ASN A 105 3.37 -8.40 2.10
N VAL A 106 3.02 -9.55 1.54
CA VAL A 106 2.84 -10.79 2.34
C VAL A 106 4.07 -11.70 2.25
N LYS A 107 5.12 -11.20 1.61
CA LYS A 107 6.41 -11.86 1.40
C LYS A 107 7.46 -10.78 1.20
N ASP A 108 8.74 -11.10 1.35
CA ASP A 108 9.82 -10.18 0.97
C ASP A 108 9.87 -10.08 -0.55
N ASN A 109 9.54 -8.89 -1.07
CA ASN A 109 9.43 -8.61 -2.50
C ASN A 109 10.53 -7.63 -2.93
N ALA A 110 11.79 -8.06 -2.83
CA ALA A 110 12.95 -7.21 -3.11
C ALA A 110 12.93 -6.62 -4.53
N PHE A 111 12.32 -7.30 -5.49
CA PHE A 111 12.20 -6.82 -6.87
C PHE A 111 11.32 -5.57 -7.01
N LEU A 112 10.55 -5.20 -5.97
CA LEU A 112 9.76 -3.98 -5.92
C LEU A 112 10.52 -2.79 -5.34
N ASN A 113 11.73 -3.00 -4.84
CA ASN A 113 12.52 -1.95 -4.23
C ASN A 113 13.08 -0.99 -5.29
N HIS A 114 13.29 0.26 -4.87
CA HIS A 114 13.93 1.27 -5.71
C HIS A 114 15.38 0.86 -6.00
N THR A 115 15.78 0.90 -7.27
CA THR A 115 17.15 0.63 -7.70
C THR A 115 17.77 1.81 -8.45
N ALA A 116 16.95 2.58 -9.16
CA ALA A 116 17.41 3.76 -9.91
C ALA A 116 16.22 4.70 -10.18
N PRO A 117 16.43 6.03 -10.26
CA PRO A 117 15.33 6.98 -10.55
C PRO A 117 15.00 7.04 -12.05
N SER A 118 14.77 5.88 -12.66
CA SER A 118 14.43 5.78 -14.08
C SER A 118 13.67 4.49 -14.37
N GLY A 119 12.59 4.59 -15.15
CA GLY A 119 11.81 3.44 -15.62
C GLY A 119 11.37 2.52 -14.50
N GLN A 120 11.60 1.23 -14.67
CA GLN A 120 11.22 0.22 -13.68
C GLN A 120 12.08 0.25 -12.42
N GLY A 121 13.23 0.91 -12.47
CA GLY A 121 14.13 1.04 -11.32
C GLY A 121 13.55 1.90 -10.19
N TRP A 122 12.54 2.73 -10.45
CA TRP A 122 11.88 3.53 -9.41
C TRP A 122 11.32 2.69 -8.28
N GLY A 123 10.78 1.51 -8.58
CA GLY A 123 10.16 0.64 -7.58
C GLY A 123 8.89 1.23 -6.97
N TYR A 124 8.56 0.74 -5.79
CA TYR A 124 7.34 1.13 -5.06
C TYR A 124 7.72 1.69 -3.71
N CYS A 125 7.13 2.85 -3.36
CA CYS A 125 7.46 3.56 -2.13
C CYS A 125 6.84 2.89 -0.91
N VAL A 126 7.69 2.32 -0.06
CA VAL A 126 7.29 1.82 1.27
C VAL A 126 7.20 3.02 2.21
N PHE A 127 6.08 3.14 2.92
CA PHE A 127 5.85 4.26 3.84
C PHE A 127 5.42 3.83 5.25
N GLY A 128 5.45 2.56 5.54
CA GLY A 128 5.09 2.04 6.86
C GLY A 128 5.16 0.53 6.93
N LYS A 129 4.65 0.00 8.04
CA LYS A 129 4.62 -1.45 8.29
C LYS A 129 3.43 -1.83 9.14
N VAL A 130 3.04 -3.09 9.06
CA VAL A 130 2.03 -3.68 9.95
C VAL A 130 2.70 -3.97 11.29
N VAL A 131 2.14 -3.46 12.39
CA VAL A 131 2.65 -3.69 13.75
C VAL A 131 1.73 -4.59 14.57
N GLU A 132 0.44 -4.67 14.19
CA GLU A 132 -0.53 -5.60 14.79
C GLU A 132 -1.45 -6.10 13.69
N GLY A 133 -1.94 -7.34 13.84
CA GLY A 133 -2.86 -7.92 12.87
C GLY A 133 -2.18 -8.65 11.73
N MET A 134 -0.94 -9.12 11.90
CA MET A 134 -0.26 -9.94 10.89
C MET A 134 -1.05 -11.20 10.57
N ASP A 135 -1.73 -11.77 11.57
CA ASP A 135 -2.64 -12.91 11.38
C ASP A 135 -3.83 -12.55 10.48
N VAL A 136 -4.32 -11.31 10.58
CA VAL A 136 -5.40 -10.81 9.71
C VAL A 136 -4.90 -10.70 8.26
N VAL A 137 -3.71 -10.16 8.05
CA VAL A 137 -3.07 -10.12 6.72
C VAL A 137 -2.96 -11.52 6.14
N ASP A 138 -2.52 -12.48 6.95
CA ASP A 138 -2.38 -13.88 6.52
C ASP A 138 -3.72 -14.54 6.20
N LYS A 139 -4.80 -14.13 6.86
CA LYS A 139 -6.14 -14.59 6.51
C LYS A 139 -6.62 -13.99 5.18
N ILE A 140 -6.36 -12.69 4.96
CA ILE A 140 -6.77 -12.01 3.74
C ILE A 140 -6.07 -12.60 2.51
N LYS A 141 -4.78 -12.91 2.61
CA LYS A 141 -4.02 -13.46 1.48
C LYS A 141 -4.54 -14.82 1.00
N LEU A 142 -5.28 -15.52 1.85
CA LEU A 142 -5.87 -16.83 1.52
C LEU A 142 -7.31 -16.74 0.97
N VAL A 143 -7.88 -15.53 0.90
CA VAL A 143 -9.23 -15.33 0.38
C VAL A 143 -9.24 -15.51 -1.13
N PRO A 144 -10.13 -16.36 -1.71
CA PRO A 144 -10.27 -16.46 -3.15
C PRO A 144 -10.76 -15.14 -3.75
N VAL A 145 -10.15 -14.73 -4.86
CA VAL A 145 -10.54 -13.51 -5.56
C VAL A 145 -11.10 -13.88 -6.92
N GLY A 146 -12.32 -13.43 -7.20
CA GLY A 146 -12.95 -13.59 -8.50
C GLY A 146 -12.31 -12.66 -9.54
N ASN A 147 -12.33 -13.10 -10.77
CA ASN A 147 -11.89 -12.28 -11.90
C ASN A 147 -13.04 -11.46 -12.47
#